data_8aad6ada400a7220123b00823a81f657
#
_entry.id   8aad6ada400a7220123b00823a81f657
#
_cell.length_a   1.000
_cell.length_b   1.000
_cell.length_c   1.000
_cell.angle_alpha   90.00
_cell.angle_beta   90.00
_cell.angle_gamma   90.00
#
_symmetry.space_group_name_H-M   'P 1'
#
loop_
_entity.id
_entity.type
_entity.pdbx_description
1 polymer ?
#
loop_
_entity_poly.entity_id
_entity_poly.type
_entity_poly.pdbx_seq_one_letter_code
_entity_poly.pdbx_strand_id
1 'polypeptide(L)'
;MAKYILDVETYSNFWMVLFKEVGSDKTHLFELHEDCDLDADGLSEIMCNNLTIGFNSNSYDLFMIAAALNGFDNEQLKRLSDEIITSGKPGWMIANKRGCEPHKTAYGKSLWNHIDIINVAPGQASLKIYGGRINAPKMQDLPIHPDATILTEQREQLRTYCLNDLETTELLFTTMSKQMKLRQDMSKQYKIDLRSKSDAQIAESVFRKEIGDLEGRQVKPIKNIDMDKTYRYLDPKIIRFENEQLRSVLEHLTEADFGLAKSGSIHLPDWLKDTKIKIGESEYQMGIGGLHSCEKKRHIIPSEGEIIRDADVASYYPSIILQQGLIPENIGKGFTTVYQSIVNRRLEAKRSGDKVTADSLKIVINGSFGKLGSKYSALYAPDLLIQTTITGQLSLLMLIERLEAKGIRVVSANTDGIVSYFPKSLERAYDEVCWDWMLDTSYELEFTDYSALYSRDVNSYIAVKPDGS
;
A
#
# COMPACT_ATOMS: atom_id res chain seq x y z
N MET A 1 16.15 11.46 -24.14
CA MET A 1 15.09 12.12 -23.38
C MET A 1 15.68 12.36 -22.00
N ALA A 2 15.83 13.62 -21.61
CA ALA A 2 16.34 13.99 -20.30
C ALA A 2 15.31 13.65 -19.22
N LYS A 3 15.75 13.61 -17.96
CA LYS A 3 14.88 13.39 -16.79
C LYS A 3 15.03 14.61 -15.89
N TYR A 4 13.92 15.20 -15.51
CA TYR A 4 13.88 16.36 -14.63
C TYR A 4 13.03 16.10 -13.40
N ILE A 5 13.53 16.46 -12.23
CA ILE A 5 12.72 16.61 -11.04
C ILE A 5 12.03 17.98 -11.11
N LEU A 6 10.77 18.09 -10.71
CA LEU A 6 10.03 19.35 -10.68
C LEU A 6 9.34 19.59 -9.34
N ASP A 7 9.17 20.87 -9.02
CA ASP A 7 8.37 21.36 -7.90
C ASP A 7 7.85 22.76 -8.18
N VAL A 8 6.70 23.13 -7.58
CA VAL A 8 5.98 24.39 -7.85
C VAL A 8 5.75 25.17 -6.57
N GLU A 9 6.06 26.47 -6.60
CA GLU A 9 5.73 27.41 -5.51
C GLU A 9 4.69 28.43 -5.97
N THR A 10 3.66 28.67 -5.14
CA THR A 10 2.52 29.52 -5.50
C THR A 10 2.16 30.52 -4.41
N TYR A 11 2.25 31.80 -4.72
CA TYR A 11 1.87 32.92 -3.86
C TYR A 11 0.96 33.88 -4.64
N SER A 12 0.36 34.86 -3.95
CA SER A 12 -0.60 35.79 -4.56
C SER A 12 -0.02 36.73 -5.64
N ASN A 13 1.30 36.96 -5.59
CA ASN A 13 2.02 37.81 -6.53
C ASN A 13 3.27 37.16 -7.12
N PHE A 14 3.48 35.89 -6.85
CA PHE A 14 4.66 35.15 -7.33
C PHE A 14 4.31 33.69 -7.56
N TRP A 15 4.64 33.19 -8.72
CA TRP A 15 4.55 31.78 -9.06
C TRP A 15 5.85 31.33 -9.71
N MET A 16 6.30 30.12 -9.39
CA MET A 16 7.44 29.52 -10.04
C MET A 16 7.32 28.02 -10.17
N VAL A 17 7.96 27.46 -11.18
CA VAL A 17 8.30 26.04 -11.26
C VAL A 17 9.79 25.90 -11.54
N LEU A 18 10.44 25.06 -10.76
CA LEU A 18 11.84 24.74 -10.92
C LEU A 18 12.01 23.29 -11.39
N PHE A 19 12.88 23.10 -12.38
CA PHE A 19 13.29 21.79 -12.87
C PHE A 19 14.77 21.57 -12.59
N LYS A 20 15.12 20.39 -12.11
CA LYS A 20 16.52 19.95 -11.93
C LYS A 20 16.77 18.69 -12.75
N GLU A 21 17.79 18.69 -13.58
CA GLU A 21 18.18 17.51 -14.36
C GLU A 21 18.76 16.43 -13.45
N VAL A 22 18.21 15.21 -13.53
CA VAL A 22 18.62 14.08 -12.66
C VAL A 22 20.09 13.75 -12.87
N GLY A 23 20.86 13.72 -11.78
CA GLY A 23 22.31 13.44 -11.80
C GLY A 23 23.17 14.63 -12.24
N SER A 24 22.62 15.85 -12.26
CA SER A 24 23.29 17.07 -12.67
C SER A 24 22.87 18.26 -11.80
N ASP A 25 23.69 19.30 -11.76
CA ASP A 25 23.32 20.57 -11.11
C ASP A 25 22.57 21.53 -12.04
N LYS A 26 22.29 21.09 -13.27
CA LYS A 26 21.59 21.92 -14.25
C LYS A 26 20.12 22.08 -13.87
N THR A 27 19.68 23.34 -13.82
CA THR A 27 18.31 23.71 -13.50
C THR A 27 17.67 24.53 -14.61
N HIS A 28 16.34 24.51 -14.69
CA HIS A 28 15.53 25.40 -15.51
C HIS A 28 14.45 26.00 -14.63
N LEU A 29 14.39 27.33 -14.60
CA LEU A 29 13.47 28.12 -13.80
C LEU A 29 12.48 28.81 -14.71
N PHE A 30 11.19 28.72 -14.38
CA PHE A 30 10.12 29.49 -15.00
C PHE A 30 9.35 30.22 -13.90
N GLU A 31 9.19 31.51 -14.07
CA GLU A 31 8.55 32.38 -13.09
C GLU A 31 7.47 33.25 -13.71
N LEU A 32 6.50 33.65 -12.90
CA LEU A 32 5.47 34.61 -13.22
C LEU A 32 5.33 35.59 -12.05
N HIS A 33 5.64 36.87 -12.28
CA HIS A 33 5.48 37.95 -11.31
C HIS A 33 5.50 39.33 -12.03
N GLU A 34 5.36 40.42 -11.30
CA GLU A 34 5.25 41.78 -11.86
C GLU A 34 6.35 42.18 -12.86
N ASP A 35 7.58 41.65 -12.67
CA ASP A 35 8.73 41.97 -13.52
C ASP A 35 9.07 40.84 -14.52
N CYS A 36 8.28 39.77 -14.58
CA CYS A 36 8.61 38.59 -15.38
C CYS A 36 7.35 37.90 -15.90
N ASP A 37 7.14 37.93 -17.19
CA ASP A 37 6.12 37.12 -17.86
C ASP A 37 6.59 35.66 -17.99
N LEU A 38 5.65 34.74 -17.92
CA LEU A 38 5.93 33.33 -18.05
C LEU A 38 6.42 32.97 -19.46
N ASP A 39 7.59 32.37 -19.58
CA ASP A 39 8.03 31.66 -20.80
C ASP A 39 7.21 30.36 -20.98
N ALA A 40 5.99 30.50 -21.48
CA ALA A 40 5.06 29.39 -21.67
C ALA A 40 5.54 28.40 -22.75
N ASP A 41 6.24 28.85 -23.76
CA ASP A 41 6.76 28.00 -24.85
C ASP A 41 7.88 27.10 -24.30
N GLY A 42 8.86 27.66 -23.59
CA GLY A 42 9.93 26.92 -22.95
C GLY A 42 9.44 25.93 -21.92
N LEU A 43 8.47 26.32 -21.07
CA LEU A 43 7.84 25.44 -20.10
C LEU A 43 7.09 24.28 -20.78
N SER A 44 6.34 24.56 -21.83
CA SER A 44 5.64 23.54 -22.61
C SER A 44 6.61 22.57 -23.28
N GLU A 45 7.71 23.07 -23.82
CA GLU A 45 8.74 22.26 -24.45
C GLU A 45 9.38 21.27 -23.47
N ILE A 46 9.75 21.71 -22.25
CA ILE A 46 10.35 20.84 -21.25
C ILE A 46 9.37 19.76 -20.79
N MET A 47 8.09 20.13 -20.58
CA MET A 47 7.04 19.19 -20.13
C MET A 47 6.67 18.14 -21.19
N CYS A 48 6.64 18.52 -22.48
CA CYS A 48 6.21 17.62 -23.56
C CYS A 48 7.35 16.71 -24.07
N ASN A 49 8.60 17.15 -24.01
CA ASN A 49 9.72 16.45 -24.65
C ASN A 49 10.57 15.63 -23.71
N ASN A 50 10.34 15.68 -22.39
CA ASN A 50 11.15 15.03 -21.40
C ASN A 50 10.34 14.15 -20.43
N LEU A 51 11.05 13.35 -19.64
CA LEU A 51 10.46 12.68 -18.49
C LEU A 51 10.58 13.60 -17.28
N THR A 52 9.45 13.98 -16.71
CA THR A 52 9.40 14.75 -15.47
C THR A 52 9.05 13.85 -14.28
N ILE A 53 9.54 14.19 -13.10
CA ILE A 53 9.35 13.45 -11.86
C ILE A 53 9.01 14.47 -10.78
N GLY A 54 8.00 14.19 -9.95
CA GLY A 54 7.63 15.05 -8.82
C GLY A 54 7.19 14.23 -7.62
N PHE A 55 6.95 14.92 -6.50
CA PHE A 55 6.42 14.35 -5.28
C PHE A 55 5.03 14.94 -4.98
N ASN A 56 3.98 14.11 -4.96
CA ASN A 56 2.57 14.51 -4.87
C ASN A 56 2.08 15.40 -6.04
N SER A 57 2.85 15.43 -7.09
CA SER A 57 2.70 16.31 -8.23
C SER A 57 1.45 16.02 -9.08
N ASN A 58 0.98 14.79 -9.14
CA ASN A 58 -0.30 14.43 -9.76
C ASN A 58 -1.53 15.05 -9.06
N SER A 59 -1.36 15.47 -7.81
CA SER A 59 -2.45 16.05 -7.01
C SER A 59 -2.41 17.58 -6.99
N TYR A 60 -1.29 18.20 -7.36
CA TYR A 60 -1.08 19.64 -7.25
C TYR A 60 -0.27 20.23 -8.41
N ASP A 61 1.03 19.96 -8.50
CA ASP A 61 1.96 20.67 -9.39
C ASP A 61 1.53 20.65 -10.87
N LEU A 62 1.09 19.49 -11.37
CA LEU A 62 0.67 19.38 -12.77
C LEU A 62 -0.56 20.25 -13.08
N PHE A 63 -1.46 20.46 -12.12
CA PHE A 63 -2.61 21.34 -12.32
C PHE A 63 -2.20 22.81 -12.28
N MET A 64 -1.24 23.16 -11.42
CA MET A 64 -0.70 24.51 -11.35
C MET A 64 0.06 24.88 -12.63
N ILE A 65 0.90 23.98 -13.15
CA ILE A 65 1.60 24.14 -14.44
C ILE A 65 0.60 24.28 -15.58
N ALA A 66 -0.45 23.43 -15.61
CA ALA A 66 -1.49 23.52 -16.64
C ALA A 66 -2.25 24.85 -16.58
N ALA A 67 -2.55 25.36 -15.38
CA ALA A 67 -3.20 26.64 -15.20
C ALA A 67 -2.32 27.82 -15.66
N ALA A 68 -1.02 27.79 -15.32
CA ALA A 68 -0.06 28.81 -15.77
C ALA A 68 0.07 28.81 -17.31
N LEU A 69 0.18 27.63 -17.94
CA LEU A 69 0.19 27.50 -19.41
C LEU A 69 -1.12 27.93 -20.08
N ASN A 70 -2.24 27.92 -19.37
CA ASN A 70 -3.51 28.43 -19.82
C ASN A 70 -3.69 29.96 -19.57
N GLY A 71 -2.62 30.66 -19.15
CA GLY A 71 -2.60 32.11 -18.99
C GLY A 71 -3.22 32.61 -17.70
N PHE A 72 -3.30 31.80 -16.65
CA PHE A 72 -3.73 32.26 -15.33
C PHE A 72 -2.68 33.20 -14.75
N ASP A 73 -3.15 34.35 -14.21
CA ASP A 73 -2.32 35.26 -13.43
C ASP A 73 -2.03 34.73 -12.01
N ASN A 74 -1.16 35.41 -11.28
CA ASN A 74 -0.75 35.01 -9.94
C ASN A 74 -1.92 34.89 -8.96
N GLU A 75 -2.91 35.81 -9.01
CA GLU A 75 -4.08 35.73 -8.14
C GLU A 75 -4.98 34.54 -8.48
N GLN A 76 -5.14 34.25 -9.76
CA GLN A 76 -5.92 33.09 -10.23
C GLN A 76 -5.23 31.78 -9.83
N LEU A 77 -3.90 31.72 -9.97
CA LEU A 77 -3.08 30.57 -9.53
C LEU A 77 -3.19 30.37 -8.02
N LYS A 78 -3.07 31.44 -7.21
CA LYS A 78 -3.22 31.35 -5.75
C LYS A 78 -4.62 30.87 -5.36
N ARG A 79 -5.67 31.39 -5.97
CA ARG A 79 -7.04 30.92 -5.71
C ARG A 79 -7.26 29.45 -6.08
N LEU A 80 -6.66 29.00 -7.18
CA LEU A 80 -6.70 27.59 -7.57
C LEU A 80 -5.95 26.71 -6.55
N SER A 81 -4.75 27.13 -6.12
CA SER A 81 -3.95 26.47 -5.09
C SER A 81 -4.75 26.32 -3.79
N ASP A 82 -5.32 27.40 -3.29
CA ASP A 82 -6.11 27.39 -2.06
C ASP A 82 -7.34 26.48 -2.17
N GLU A 83 -8.04 26.49 -3.31
CA GLU A 83 -9.18 25.60 -3.54
C GLU A 83 -8.75 24.12 -3.55
N ILE A 84 -7.62 23.78 -4.16
CA ILE A 84 -7.06 22.42 -4.17
C ILE A 84 -6.70 21.96 -2.75
N ILE A 85 -6.05 22.81 -1.97
CA ILE A 85 -5.54 22.46 -0.63
C ILE A 85 -6.67 22.39 0.40
N THR A 86 -7.63 23.35 0.37
CA THR A 86 -8.60 23.52 1.47
C THR A 86 -9.94 22.85 1.25
N SER A 87 -10.34 22.56 0.00
CA SER A 87 -11.69 22.06 -0.31
C SER A 87 -11.97 20.61 0.13
N GLY A 88 -10.93 19.83 0.45
CA GLY A 88 -11.03 18.38 0.71
C GLY A 88 -11.43 17.55 -0.51
N LYS A 89 -11.51 18.17 -1.70
CA LYS A 89 -11.83 17.49 -2.96
C LYS A 89 -10.54 17.10 -3.69
N PRO A 90 -10.56 16.01 -4.48
CA PRO A 90 -9.43 15.67 -5.34
C PRO A 90 -9.07 16.82 -6.30
N GLY A 91 -7.77 17.16 -6.40
CA GLY A 91 -7.30 18.27 -7.25
C GLY A 91 -7.79 18.18 -8.71
N TRP A 92 -7.88 16.96 -9.28
CA TRP A 92 -8.38 16.75 -10.63
C TRP A 92 -9.85 17.22 -10.83
N MET A 93 -10.71 17.13 -9.79
CA MET A 93 -12.09 17.61 -9.88
C MET A 93 -12.16 19.14 -9.98
N ILE A 94 -11.27 19.81 -9.26
CA ILE A 94 -11.16 21.27 -9.24
C ILE A 94 -10.56 21.74 -10.57
N ALA A 95 -9.45 21.13 -10.98
CA ALA A 95 -8.77 21.44 -12.22
C ALA A 95 -9.67 21.26 -13.44
N ASN A 96 -10.42 20.16 -13.53
CA ASN A 96 -11.40 19.93 -14.61
C ASN A 96 -12.47 21.03 -14.67
N LYS A 97 -13.00 21.42 -13.52
CA LYS A 97 -14.01 22.49 -13.44
C LYS A 97 -13.47 23.85 -13.89
N ARG A 98 -12.16 24.06 -13.74
CA ARG A 98 -11.47 25.30 -14.11
C ARG A 98 -10.80 25.24 -15.49
N GLY A 99 -10.88 24.10 -16.20
CA GLY A 99 -10.22 23.90 -17.49
C GLY A 99 -8.69 23.77 -17.40
N CYS A 100 -8.16 23.47 -16.23
CA CYS A 100 -6.71 23.38 -15.94
C CYS A 100 -6.21 21.93 -15.88
N GLU A 101 -6.73 21.04 -16.72
CA GLU A 101 -6.20 19.69 -16.83
C GLU A 101 -4.88 19.66 -17.60
N PRO A 102 -3.93 18.78 -17.22
CA PRO A 102 -2.74 18.54 -18.02
C PRO A 102 -3.12 18.22 -19.47
N HIS A 103 -2.36 18.76 -20.42
CA HIS A 103 -2.63 18.59 -21.86
C HIS A 103 -2.79 17.12 -22.22
N LYS A 104 -3.88 16.79 -22.90
CA LYS A 104 -4.22 15.42 -23.33
C LYS A 104 -4.27 15.35 -24.86
N THR A 105 -3.92 14.16 -25.38
CA THR A 105 -4.18 13.84 -26.78
C THR A 105 -5.68 13.76 -27.05
N ALA A 106 -6.09 13.77 -28.32
CA ALA A 106 -7.47 13.55 -28.73
C ALA A 106 -8.09 12.24 -28.21
N TYR A 107 -7.26 11.28 -27.79
CA TYR A 107 -7.66 10.01 -27.17
C TYR A 107 -7.62 10.04 -25.62
N GLY A 108 -7.49 11.21 -24.99
CA GLY A 108 -7.49 11.38 -23.54
C GLY A 108 -6.21 10.94 -22.83
N LYS A 109 -5.13 10.62 -23.54
CA LYS A 109 -3.82 10.33 -22.94
C LYS A 109 -3.10 11.65 -22.67
N SER A 110 -2.43 11.77 -21.52
CA SER A 110 -1.58 12.90 -21.21
C SER A 110 -0.45 13.02 -22.26
N LEU A 111 -0.20 14.24 -22.70
CA LEU A 111 0.98 14.57 -23.51
C LEU A 111 2.26 14.59 -22.67
N TRP A 112 2.12 14.81 -21.38
CA TRP A 112 3.24 14.88 -20.45
C TRP A 112 3.67 13.50 -19.99
N ASN A 113 4.95 13.20 -20.15
CA ASN A 113 5.56 11.97 -19.64
C ASN A 113 6.04 12.22 -18.21
N HIS A 114 5.17 11.95 -17.24
CA HIS A 114 5.40 12.29 -15.85
C HIS A 114 5.34 11.08 -14.92
N ILE A 115 6.11 11.13 -13.82
CA ILE A 115 6.10 10.16 -12.73
C ILE A 115 5.93 10.91 -11.41
N ASP A 116 4.90 10.56 -10.64
CA ASP A 116 4.74 10.99 -9.27
C ASP A 116 5.18 9.87 -8.33
N ILE A 117 6.19 10.15 -7.50
CA ILE A 117 6.82 9.12 -6.65
C ILE A 117 6.16 8.93 -5.29
N ILE A 118 5.21 9.77 -4.89
CA ILE A 118 4.55 9.67 -3.57
C ILE A 118 3.90 8.29 -3.35
N ASN A 119 3.24 7.75 -4.37
CA ASN A 119 2.58 6.45 -4.28
C ASN A 119 3.54 5.25 -4.41
N VAL A 120 4.77 5.49 -4.86
CA VAL A 120 5.83 4.46 -4.95
C VAL A 120 6.56 4.33 -3.63
N ALA A 121 6.71 5.45 -2.89
CA ALA A 121 7.38 5.49 -1.60
C ALA A 121 6.57 4.70 -0.52
N PRO A 122 7.24 3.91 0.33
CA PRO A 122 6.58 3.07 1.32
C PRO A 122 5.94 3.89 2.44
N GLY A 123 4.65 3.67 2.69
CA GLY A 123 3.87 4.41 3.66
C GLY A 123 3.45 5.79 3.14
N GLN A 124 2.48 6.40 3.78
CA GLN A 124 2.04 7.76 3.46
C GLN A 124 2.75 8.76 4.38
N ALA A 125 3.69 9.52 3.84
CA ALA A 125 4.45 10.51 4.58
C ALA A 125 4.73 11.75 3.71
N SER A 126 5.07 12.87 4.34
CA SER A 126 5.52 14.06 3.63
C SER A 126 6.95 13.88 3.09
N LEU A 127 7.35 14.70 2.12
CA LEU A 127 8.69 14.69 1.56
C LEU A 127 9.76 14.86 2.65
N LYS A 128 9.52 15.72 3.66
CA LYS A 128 10.42 15.92 4.80
C LYS A 128 10.61 14.67 5.64
N ILE A 129 9.55 13.91 5.91
CA ILE A 129 9.66 12.64 6.64
C ILE A 129 10.49 11.63 5.84
N TYR A 130 10.28 11.55 4.52
CA TYR A 130 11.12 10.71 3.68
C TYR A 130 12.56 11.21 3.65
N GLY A 131 12.79 12.52 3.53
CA GLY A 131 14.11 13.11 3.60
C GLY A 131 14.87 12.69 4.87
N GLY A 132 14.21 12.77 6.03
CA GLY A 132 14.80 12.30 7.30
C GLY A 132 15.10 10.80 7.31
N ARG A 133 14.24 9.95 6.71
CA ARG A 133 14.44 8.50 6.64
C ARG A 133 15.57 8.07 5.71
N ILE A 134 15.85 8.85 4.67
CA ILE A 134 16.91 8.58 3.69
C ILE A 134 18.18 9.40 3.93
N ASN A 135 18.27 10.09 5.09
CA ASN A 135 19.39 10.95 5.48
C ASN A 135 19.68 12.05 4.44
N ALA A 136 18.64 12.77 3.99
CA ALA A 136 18.83 13.93 3.14
C ALA A 136 19.76 14.96 3.81
N PRO A 137 20.73 15.54 3.08
CA PRO A 137 21.75 16.42 3.64
C PRO A 137 21.16 17.66 4.31
N LYS A 138 20.01 18.13 3.82
CA LYS A 138 19.35 19.34 4.31
C LYS A 138 17.84 19.13 4.31
N MET A 139 17.20 19.57 5.38
CA MET A 139 15.73 19.64 5.48
C MET A 139 15.37 21.07 5.88
N GLN A 140 14.44 21.66 5.16
CA GLN A 140 13.97 23.02 5.39
C GLN A 140 12.46 23.08 5.55
N ASP A 141 11.99 23.98 6.42
CA ASP A 141 10.59 24.37 6.44
C ASP A 141 10.35 25.47 5.42
N LEU A 142 9.09 25.60 4.94
CA LEU A 142 8.70 26.68 4.05
C LEU A 142 9.09 28.03 4.69
N PRO A 143 9.95 28.82 4.05
CA PRO A 143 10.54 29.98 4.68
C PRO A 143 9.58 31.16 4.83
N ILE A 144 8.54 31.19 4.02
CA ILE A 144 7.59 32.30 3.93
C ILE A 144 6.17 31.75 4.02
N HIS A 145 5.32 32.38 4.81
CA HIS A 145 3.94 31.92 4.96
C HIS A 145 3.21 31.88 3.62
N PRO A 146 2.39 30.86 3.30
CA PRO A 146 1.74 30.70 1.99
C PRO A 146 0.83 31.87 1.57
N ASP A 147 0.32 32.63 2.52
CA ASP A 147 -0.54 33.79 2.29
C ASP A 147 0.21 35.14 2.26
N ALA A 148 1.53 35.11 2.35
CA ALA A 148 2.34 36.32 2.28
C ALA A 148 2.44 36.83 0.84
N THR A 149 2.62 38.16 0.70
CA THR A 149 3.08 38.78 -0.53
C THR A 149 4.59 38.72 -0.58
N ILE A 150 5.12 38.20 -1.68
CA ILE A 150 6.57 38.00 -1.85
C ILE A 150 7.25 39.26 -2.27
N LEU A 151 8.26 39.68 -1.51
CA LEU A 151 9.13 40.79 -1.86
C LEU A 151 10.25 40.35 -2.80
N THR A 152 10.78 41.28 -3.61
CA THR A 152 11.82 40.94 -4.61
C THR A 152 13.06 40.27 -3.97
N GLU A 153 13.49 40.71 -2.79
CA GLU A 153 14.60 40.12 -2.03
C GLU A 153 14.29 38.72 -1.46
N GLN A 154 13.04 38.32 -1.35
CA GLN A 154 12.61 37.01 -0.86
C GLN A 154 12.55 35.94 -1.95
N ARG A 155 12.52 36.34 -3.22
CA ARG A 155 12.43 35.41 -4.37
C ARG A 155 13.57 34.39 -4.37
N GLU A 156 14.81 34.83 -4.08
CA GLU A 156 15.97 33.95 -4.03
C GLU A 156 15.89 32.95 -2.88
N GLN A 157 15.29 33.33 -1.76
CA GLN A 157 15.06 32.40 -0.65
C GLN A 157 14.08 31.29 -1.05
N LEU A 158 13.03 31.60 -1.83
CA LEU A 158 12.09 30.60 -2.35
C LEU A 158 12.73 29.67 -3.36
N ARG A 159 13.55 30.21 -4.28
CA ARG A 159 14.31 29.41 -5.26
C ARG A 159 15.22 28.39 -4.55
N THR A 160 15.93 28.86 -3.52
CA THR A 160 16.80 27.98 -2.69
C THR A 160 16.00 26.93 -1.96
N TYR A 161 14.81 27.27 -1.43
CA TYR A 161 13.94 26.32 -0.77
C TYR A 161 13.43 25.28 -1.75
N CYS A 162 12.88 25.67 -2.89
CA CYS A 162 12.39 24.77 -3.93
C CYS A 162 13.51 23.85 -4.45
N LEU A 163 14.74 24.37 -4.65
CA LEU A 163 15.89 23.55 -5.04
C LEU A 163 16.18 22.45 -4.01
N ASN A 164 16.10 22.74 -2.71
CA ASN A 164 16.29 21.73 -1.68
C ASN A 164 15.22 20.64 -1.72
N ASP A 165 13.96 20.97 -2.03
CA ASP A 165 12.88 20.00 -2.17
C ASP A 165 13.08 19.13 -3.45
N LEU A 166 13.61 19.71 -4.55
CA LEU A 166 14.03 18.97 -5.73
C LEU A 166 15.17 17.98 -5.43
N GLU A 167 16.19 18.39 -4.67
CA GLU A 167 17.32 17.53 -4.27
C GLU A 167 16.83 16.36 -3.39
N THR A 168 15.93 16.63 -2.47
CA THR A 168 15.32 15.60 -1.61
C THR A 168 14.47 14.62 -2.44
N THR A 169 13.71 15.12 -3.42
CA THR A 169 12.90 14.31 -4.33
C THR A 169 13.77 13.46 -5.24
N GLU A 170 14.89 14.00 -5.75
CA GLU A 170 15.88 13.25 -6.54
C GLU A 170 16.53 12.12 -5.72
N LEU A 171 16.92 12.41 -4.48
CA LEU A 171 17.49 11.42 -3.58
C LEU A 171 16.49 10.28 -3.31
N LEU A 172 15.22 10.61 -3.06
CA LEU A 172 14.15 9.63 -2.88
C LEU A 172 13.94 8.80 -4.16
N PHE A 173 13.86 9.43 -5.33
CA PHE A 173 13.73 8.75 -6.62
C PHE A 173 14.88 7.77 -6.88
N THR A 174 16.11 8.17 -6.57
CA THR A 174 17.32 7.34 -6.73
C THR A 174 17.30 6.16 -5.75
N THR A 175 16.94 6.40 -4.50
CA THR A 175 16.80 5.36 -3.47
C THR A 175 15.78 4.30 -3.87
N MET A 176 14.71 4.69 -4.57
CA MET A 176 13.66 3.79 -5.06
C MET A 176 13.92 3.23 -6.47
N SER A 177 15.16 3.30 -6.97
CA SER A 177 15.50 2.88 -8.34
C SER A 177 15.03 1.46 -8.70
N LYS A 178 15.10 0.51 -7.76
CA LYS A 178 14.62 -0.87 -7.94
C LYS A 178 13.11 -0.93 -8.12
N GLN A 179 12.36 -0.23 -7.27
CA GLN A 179 10.89 -0.15 -7.34
C GLN A 179 10.44 0.55 -8.64
N MET A 180 11.15 1.60 -9.05
CA MET A 180 10.87 2.30 -10.30
C MET A 180 11.14 1.43 -11.52
N LYS A 181 12.25 0.70 -11.54
CA LYS A 181 12.57 -0.24 -12.60
C LYS A 181 11.50 -1.33 -12.73
N LEU A 182 11.10 -1.93 -11.63
CA LEU A 182 10.05 -2.96 -11.61
C LEU A 182 8.74 -2.43 -12.20
N ARG A 183 8.30 -1.21 -11.81
CA ARG A 183 7.09 -0.58 -12.36
C ARG A 183 7.18 -0.29 -13.86
N GLN A 184 8.36 0.11 -14.33
CA GLN A 184 8.60 0.28 -15.77
C GLN A 184 8.46 -1.04 -16.55
N ASP A 185 9.03 -2.12 -16.02
CA ASP A 185 8.97 -3.43 -16.65
C ASP A 185 7.54 -3.98 -16.64
N MET A 186 6.82 -3.83 -15.51
CA MET A 186 5.40 -4.14 -15.44
C MET A 186 4.55 -3.29 -16.40
N SER A 187 4.86 -2.01 -16.54
CA SER A 187 4.15 -1.13 -17.50
C SER A 187 4.27 -1.62 -18.94
N LYS A 188 5.45 -2.11 -19.32
CA LYS A 188 5.69 -2.72 -20.64
C LYS A 188 4.94 -4.03 -20.80
N GLN A 189 5.03 -4.91 -19.80
CA GLN A 189 4.40 -6.25 -19.80
C GLN A 189 2.88 -6.15 -19.93
N TYR A 190 2.25 -5.30 -19.13
CA TYR A 190 0.79 -5.16 -19.09
C TYR A 190 0.25 -4.11 -20.06
N LYS A 191 1.11 -3.33 -20.73
CA LYS A 191 0.75 -2.22 -21.63
C LYS A 191 -0.15 -1.18 -20.95
N ILE A 192 0.13 -0.90 -19.68
CA ILE A 192 -0.54 0.11 -18.84
C ILE A 192 0.54 0.94 -18.15
N ASP A 193 0.34 2.25 -17.97
CA ASP A 193 1.27 3.04 -17.17
C ASP A 193 1.06 2.77 -15.66
N LEU A 194 2.05 2.13 -15.05
CA LEU A 194 2.06 1.75 -13.65
C LEU A 194 3.12 2.52 -12.85
N ARG A 195 3.87 3.44 -13.47
CA ARG A 195 5.05 4.08 -12.89
C ARG A 195 4.77 4.93 -11.65
N SER A 196 3.60 5.57 -11.62
CA SER A 196 3.14 6.43 -10.50
C SER A 196 2.13 5.72 -9.59
N LYS A 197 2.05 4.39 -9.59
CA LYS A 197 1.04 3.64 -8.86
C LYS A 197 1.62 2.97 -7.61
N SER A 198 0.84 3.01 -6.51
CA SER A 198 1.10 2.16 -5.35
C SER A 198 0.90 0.68 -5.69
N ASP A 199 1.44 -0.21 -4.87
CA ASP A 199 1.30 -1.66 -5.08
C ASP A 199 -0.17 -2.09 -5.19
N ALA A 200 -1.04 -1.53 -4.35
CA ALA A 200 -2.47 -1.79 -4.41
C ALA A 200 -3.14 -1.25 -5.69
N GLN A 201 -2.70 -0.10 -6.21
CA GLN A 201 -3.19 0.45 -7.49
C GLN A 201 -2.67 -0.35 -8.69
N ILE A 202 -1.45 -0.87 -8.61
CA ILE A 202 -0.89 -1.79 -9.60
C ILE A 202 -1.74 -3.05 -9.67
N ALA A 203 -2.00 -3.68 -8.52
CA ALA A 203 -2.81 -4.87 -8.42
C ALA A 203 -4.19 -4.67 -9.05
N GLU A 204 -4.90 -3.61 -8.66
CA GLU A 204 -6.21 -3.29 -9.25
C GLU A 204 -6.13 -3.11 -10.76
N SER A 205 -5.10 -2.39 -11.27
CA SER A 205 -4.95 -2.13 -12.70
C SER A 205 -4.69 -3.42 -13.51
N VAL A 206 -3.86 -4.33 -12.97
CA VAL A 206 -3.55 -5.62 -13.58
C VAL A 206 -4.78 -6.53 -13.57
N PHE A 207 -5.47 -6.67 -12.45
CA PHE A 207 -6.70 -7.46 -12.37
C PHE A 207 -7.78 -6.95 -13.31
N ARG A 208 -8.03 -5.64 -13.33
CA ARG A 208 -9.00 -5.02 -14.25
C ARG A 208 -8.69 -5.36 -15.72
N LYS A 209 -7.41 -5.32 -16.07
CA LYS A 209 -6.98 -5.67 -17.42
C LYS A 209 -7.17 -7.15 -17.71
N GLU A 210 -6.63 -8.05 -16.88
CA GLU A 210 -6.67 -9.49 -17.13
C GLU A 210 -8.11 -10.04 -17.09
N ILE A 211 -8.96 -9.56 -16.15
CA ILE A 211 -10.39 -9.93 -16.14
C ILE A 211 -11.10 -9.34 -17.36
N GLY A 212 -10.78 -8.11 -17.72
CA GLY A 212 -11.35 -7.47 -18.92
C GLY A 212 -11.00 -8.20 -20.21
N ASP A 213 -9.75 -8.63 -20.34
CA ASP A 213 -9.27 -9.42 -21.48
C ASP A 213 -9.93 -10.81 -21.50
N LEU A 214 -10.12 -11.44 -20.33
CA LEU A 214 -10.76 -12.77 -20.20
C LEU A 214 -12.26 -12.73 -20.54
N GLU A 215 -12.98 -11.72 -20.06
CA GLU A 215 -14.44 -11.66 -20.14
C GLU A 215 -14.96 -10.73 -21.25
N GLY A 216 -14.08 -10.02 -21.97
CA GLY A 216 -14.46 -9.06 -23.02
C GLY A 216 -15.22 -7.83 -22.49
N ARG A 217 -15.14 -7.52 -21.19
CA ARG A 217 -15.83 -6.40 -20.55
C ARG A 217 -14.89 -5.56 -19.69
N GLN A 218 -15.22 -4.27 -19.49
CA GLN A 218 -14.48 -3.44 -18.57
C GLN A 218 -14.95 -3.68 -17.13
N VAL A 219 -14.03 -4.05 -16.23
CA VAL A 219 -14.26 -4.08 -14.78
C VAL A 219 -14.23 -2.65 -14.25
N LYS A 220 -15.32 -2.21 -13.63
CA LYS A 220 -15.49 -0.84 -13.11
C LYS A 220 -15.86 -0.87 -11.64
N PRO A 221 -15.51 0.17 -10.86
CA PRO A 221 -16.03 0.34 -9.51
C PRO A 221 -17.57 0.36 -9.49
N ILE A 222 -18.15 -0.16 -8.42
CA ILE A 222 -19.61 -0.13 -8.19
C ILE A 222 -20.03 1.32 -7.98
N LYS A 223 -21.00 1.80 -8.77
CA LYS A 223 -21.48 3.19 -8.66
C LYS A 223 -22.42 3.40 -7.48
N ASN A 224 -23.30 2.45 -7.25
CA ASN A 224 -24.32 2.53 -6.19
C ASN A 224 -24.13 1.33 -5.27
N ILE A 225 -23.42 1.54 -4.17
CA ILE A 225 -23.23 0.54 -3.14
C ILE A 225 -24.44 0.64 -2.20
N ASP A 226 -25.11 -0.49 -1.99
CA ASP A 226 -26.13 -0.60 -0.95
C ASP A 226 -25.44 -0.57 0.42
N MET A 227 -25.54 0.55 1.12
CA MET A 227 -24.91 0.79 2.40
C MET A 227 -25.63 0.08 3.57
N ASP A 228 -26.86 -0.37 3.34
CA ASP A 228 -27.67 -1.10 4.31
C ASP A 228 -27.47 -2.62 4.18
N LYS A 229 -26.75 -3.06 3.16
CA LYS A 229 -26.41 -4.48 2.95
C LYS A 229 -25.54 -4.99 4.10
N THR A 230 -25.91 -6.14 4.64
CA THR A 230 -25.10 -6.91 5.58
C THR A 230 -24.51 -8.14 4.93
N TYR A 231 -23.41 -8.61 5.48
CA TYR A 231 -22.68 -9.80 5.04
C TYR A 231 -22.54 -10.77 6.20
N ARG A 232 -22.45 -12.06 5.92
CA ARG A 232 -22.22 -13.10 6.91
C ARG A 232 -20.96 -13.89 6.65
N TYR A 233 -20.30 -14.28 7.71
CA TYR A 233 -19.22 -15.24 7.65
C TYR A 233 -19.78 -16.66 7.51
N LEU A 234 -19.26 -17.42 6.56
CA LEU A 234 -19.60 -18.82 6.34
C LEU A 234 -18.46 -19.70 6.83
N ASP A 235 -18.71 -20.54 7.84
CA ASP A 235 -17.72 -21.48 8.33
C ASP A 235 -17.30 -22.48 7.24
N PRO A 236 -16.01 -22.51 6.81
CA PRO A 236 -15.52 -23.41 5.76
C PRO A 236 -15.40 -24.88 6.22
N LYS A 237 -15.77 -25.17 7.47
CA LYS A 237 -15.72 -26.53 8.09
C LYS A 237 -14.31 -27.12 8.27
N ILE A 238 -13.27 -26.34 8.02
CA ILE A 238 -11.89 -26.70 8.34
C ILE A 238 -11.48 -26.28 9.76
N ILE A 239 -12.25 -25.38 10.36
CA ILE A 239 -11.99 -24.83 11.70
C ILE A 239 -12.56 -25.77 12.77
N ARG A 240 -11.71 -26.19 13.70
CA ARG A 240 -12.08 -27.07 14.80
C ARG A 240 -11.37 -26.64 16.07
N PHE A 241 -12.13 -26.39 17.13
CA PHE A 241 -11.62 -25.98 18.44
C PHE A 241 -12.02 -26.95 19.54
N GLU A 242 -11.10 -27.23 20.45
CA GLU A 242 -11.35 -27.94 21.69
C GLU A 242 -11.75 -26.96 22.81
N ASN A 243 -11.25 -25.73 22.78
CA ASN A 243 -11.51 -24.68 23.75
C ASN A 243 -12.93 -24.14 23.60
N GLU A 244 -13.66 -24.06 24.70
CA GLU A 244 -15.06 -23.60 24.73
C GLU A 244 -15.19 -22.12 24.31
N GLN A 245 -14.27 -21.24 24.74
CA GLN A 245 -14.27 -19.83 24.34
C GLN A 245 -14.12 -19.71 22.82
N LEU A 246 -13.22 -20.48 22.20
CA LEU A 246 -12.99 -20.44 20.75
C LEU A 246 -14.19 -20.99 19.96
N ARG A 247 -14.85 -22.05 20.46
CA ARG A 247 -16.08 -22.54 19.86
C ARG A 247 -17.18 -21.49 19.90
N SER A 248 -17.35 -20.83 21.05
CA SER A 248 -18.33 -19.75 21.22
C SER A 248 -18.03 -18.57 20.28
N VAL A 249 -16.74 -18.19 20.11
CA VAL A 249 -16.35 -17.14 19.15
C VAL A 249 -16.74 -17.54 17.72
N LEU A 250 -16.47 -18.78 17.31
CA LEU A 250 -16.83 -19.29 15.98
C LEU A 250 -18.35 -19.26 15.76
N GLU A 251 -19.16 -19.71 16.75
CA GLU A 251 -20.62 -19.68 16.69
C GLU A 251 -21.13 -18.24 16.53
N HIS A 252 -20.69 -17.32 17.39
CA HIS A 252 -21.09 -15.91 17.29
C HIS A 252 -20.68 -15.26 15.96
N LEU A 253 -19.52 -15.63 15.39
CA LEU A 253 -19.08 -15.12 14.07
C LEU A 253 -19.99 -15.59 12.94
N THR A 254 -20.47 -16.85 12.99
CA THR A 254 -21.38 -17.38 11.96
C THR A 254 -22.79 -16.79 12.04
N GLU A 255 -23.20 -16.31 13.20
CA GLU A 255 -24.50 -15.66 13.43
C GLU A 255 -24.46 -14.14 13.21
N ALA A 256 -23.27 -13.54 13.24
CA ALA A 256 -23.10 -12.09 13.17
C ALA A 256 -23.38 -11.52 11.77
N ASP A 257 -24.03 -10.37 11.76
CA ASP A 257 -24.17 -9.53 10.58
C ASP A 257 -23.04 -8.47 10.53
N PHE A 258 -22.31 -8.41 9.42
CA PHE A 258 -21.25 -7.45 9.16
C PHE A 258 -21.80 -6.35 8.26
N GLY A 259 -22.02 -5.16 8.81
CA GLY A 259 -22.49 -3.99 8.07
C GLY A 259 -21.37 -3.20 7.39
N LEU A 260 -21.75 -2.14 6.70
CA LEU A 260 -20.84 -1.19 6.08
C LEU A 260 -20.85 0.15 6.84
N ALA A 261 -19.67 0.68 7.13
CA ALA A 261 -19.50 2.05 7.59
C ALA A 261 -19.77 3.05 6.44
N LYS A 262 -20.02 4.32 6.74
CA LYS A 262 -20.22 5.39 5.73
C LYS A 262 -19.07 5.50 4.71
N SER A 263 -17.86 5.09 5.10
CA SER A 263 -16.69 4.97 4.22
C SER A 263 -16.81 3.83 3.20
N GLY A 264 -17.73 2.90 3.39
CA GLY A 264 -17.81 1.64 2.63
C GLY A 264 -16.89 0.53 3.16
N SER A 265 -16.14 0.78 4.23
CA SER A 265 -15.37 -0.26 4.92
C SER A 265 -16.28 -1.14 5.78
N ILE A 266 -15.84 -2.38 6.04
CA ILE A 266 -16.59 -3.31 6.89
C ILE A 266 -16.60 -2.80 8.33
N HIS A 267 -17.77 -2.80 8.93
CA HIS A 267 -17.94 -2.56 10.34
C HIS A 267 -17.94 -3.90 11.09
N LEU A 268 -16.93 -4.12 11.94
CA LEU A 268 -16.88 -5.28 12.81
C LEU A 268 -17.98 -5.17 13.87
N PRO A 269 -18.63 -6.29 14.24
CA PRO A 269 -19.53 -6.32 15.39
C PRO A 269 -18.85 -5.78 16.64
N ASP A 270 -19.55 -4.98 17.46
CA ASP A 270 -18.94 -4.31 18.61
C ASP A 270 -18.42 -5.32 19.65
N TRP A 271 -19.13 -6.42 19.86
CA TRP A 271 -18.65 -7.48 20.74
C TRP A 271 -17.28 -8.05 20.32
N LEU A 272 -16.99 -8.13 19.02
CA LEU A 272 -15.71 -8.66 18.52
C LEU A 272 -14.55 -7.71 18.78
N LYS A 273 -14.80 -6.39 18.73
CA LYS A 273 -13.78 -5.37 19.02
C LYS A 273 -13.29 -5.44 20.47
N ASP A 274 -14.20 -5.77 21.39
CA ASP A 274 -13.93 -5.81 22.83
C ASP A 274 -13.50 -7.19 23.31
N THR A 275 -13.69 -8.23 22.48
CA THR A 275 -13.37 -9.60 22.86
C THR A 275 -11.88 -9.84 22.80
N LYS A 276 -11.30 -10.19 23.96
CA LYS A 276 -9.95 -10.72 24.07
C LYS A 276 -10.03 -12.23 24.25
N ILE A 277 -9.30 -12.92 23.39
CA ILE A 277 -9.22 -14.38 23.38
C ILE A 277 -7.95 -14.75 24.13
N LYS A 278 -8.09 -15.50 25.22
CA LYS A 278 -6.94 -15.96 26.02
C LYS A 278 -6.63 -17.41 25.72
N ILE A 279 -5.41 -17.69 25.25
CA ILE A 279 -4.88 -19.03 25.05
C ILE A 279 -3.47 -19.07 25.67
N GLY A 280 -3.23 -20.02 26.57
CA GLY A 280 -1.99 -20.07 27.33
C GLY A 280 -1.77 -18.79 28.15
N GLU A 281 -0.59 -18.20 28.01
CA GLU A 281 -0.22 -16.93 28.66
C GLU A 281 -0.52 -15.68 27.81
N SER A 282 -0.91 -15.87 26.56
CA SER A 282 -1.09 -14.78 25.59
C SER A 282 -2.57 -14.45 25.40
N GLU A 283 -2.83 -13.18 25.10
CA GLU A 283 -4.15 -12.66 24.69
C GLU A 283 -4.09 -12.27 23.21
N TYR A 284 -5.18 -12.54 22.50
CA TYR A 284 -5.32 -12.25 21.08
C TYR A 284 -6.56 -11.43 20.81
N GLN A 285 -6.49 -10.58 19.81
CA GLN A 285 -7.61 -9.77 19.35
C GLN A 285 -7.81 -9.96 17.84
N MET A 286 -9.05 -10.19 17.46
CA MET A 286 -9.46 -10.26 16.06
C MET A 286 -9.76 -8.88 15.51
N GLY A 287 -9.37 -8.64 14.26
CA GLY A 287 -9.60 -7.38 13.56
C GLY A 287 -9.96 -7.59 12.10
N ILE A 288 -10.32 -6.51 11.38
CA ILE A 288 -10.59 -6.61 9.95
C ILE A 288 -9.31 -6.90 9.14
N GLY A 289 -8.14 -6.56 9.67
CA GLY A 289 -6.86 -6.75 8.99
C GLY A 289 -6.19 -8.09 9.26
N GLY A 290 -6.48 -8.71 10.41
CA GLY A 290 -5.85 -9.97 10.83
C GLY A 290 -5.89 -10.18 12.35
N LEU A 291 -5.34 -11.29 12.80
CA LEU A 291 -5.17 -11.62 14.20
C LEU A 291 -3.93 -10.92 14.76
N HIS A 292 -4.05 -10.32 15.94
CA HIS A 292 -2.93 -9.73 16.65
C HIS A 292 -2.87 -10.21 18.10
N SER A 293 -1.67 -10.55 18.56
CA SER A 293 -1.42 -10.77 19.98
C SER A 293 -1.33 -9.43 20.73
N CYS A 294 -1.88 -9.42 21.97
CA CYS A 294 -1.86 -8.26 22.87
C CYS A 294 -0.65 -8.34 23.81
N GLU A 295 0.55 -8.35 23.26
CA GLU A 295 1.77 -8.55 24.02
C GLU A 295 2.30 -7.28 24.69
N LYS A 296 2.91 -7.47 25.86
CA LYS A 296 3.66 -6.41 26.55
C LYS A 296 5.11 -6.41 26.05
N LYS A 297 5.84 -5.31 26.31
CA LYS A 297 7.29 -5.25 26.08
C LYS A 297 7.98 -6.46 26.67
N ARG A 298 8.78 -7.16 25.85
CA ARG A 298 9.56 -8.32 26.26
C ARG A 298 10.82 -8.48 25.41
N HIS A 299 11.76 -9.24 25.94
CA HIS A 299 12.82 -9.80 25.15
C HIS A 299 12.94 -11.30 25.47
N ILE A 300 13.24 -12.08 24.48
CA ILE A 300 13.43 -13.53 24.59
C ILE A 300 14.76 -13.85 23.91
N ILE A 301 15.65 -14.46 24.67
CA ILE A 301 16.92 -15.00 24.17
C ILE A 301 16.92 -16.46 24.59
N PRO A 302 16.84 -17.42 23.64
CA PRO A 302 16.77 -18.84 23.99
C PRO A 302 18.07 -19.27 24.65
N SER A 303 17.95 -20.03 25.72
CA SER A 303 19.05 -20.73 26.36
C SER A 303 19.48 -21.92 25.52
N GLU A 304 20.61 -22.55 25.86
CA GLU A 304 21.00 -23.82 25.23
C GLU A 304 19.90 -24.88 25.43
N GLY A 305 19.38 -25.43 24.35
CA GLY A 305 18.27 -26.37 24.36
C GLY A 305 16.87 -25.76 24.25
N GLU A 306 16.76 -24.47 23.96
CA GLU A 306 15.49 -23.78 23.66
C GLU A 306 15.46 -23.26 22.22
N ILE A 307 14.27 -23.09 21.66
CA ILE A 307 14.03 -22.65 20.28
C ILE A 307 13.05 -21.49 20.30
N ILE A 308 13.35 -20.45 19.51
CA ILE A 308 12.35 -19.47 19.04
C ILE A 308 12.15 -19.73 17.55
N ARG A 309 10.94 -20.08 17.17
CA ARG A 309 10.59 -20.38 15.77
C ARG A 309 9.38 -19.56 15.35
N ASP A 310 9.54 -18.86 14.25
CA ASP A 310 8.49 -18.19 13.50
C ASP A 310 7.90 -19.18 12.49
N ALA A 311 6.59 -19.20 12.37
CA ALA A 311 5.84 -19.96 11.39
C ALA A 311 4.88 -19.02 10.66
N ASP A 312 5.27 -18.62 9.46
CA ASP A 312 4.48 -17.79 8.56
C ASP A 312 3.71 -18.64 7.56
N VAL A 313 2.45 -18.29 7.28
CA VAL A 313 1.67 -18.99 6.26
C VAL A 313 2.01 -18.43 4.87
N ALA A 314 2.52 -19.31 4.02
CA ALA A 314 2.92 -18.97 2.66
C ALA A 314 1.73 -18.42 1.85
N SER A 315 1.82 -17.14 1.41
CA SER A 315 0.77 -16.50 0.62
C SER A 315 -0.63 -16.65 1.23
N TYR A 316 -0.79 -16.32 2.51
CA TYR A 316 -1.92 -16.70 3.34
C TYR A 316 -3.30 -16.40 2.73
N TYR A 317 -3.62 -15.12 2.49
CA TYR A 317 -4.91 -14.75 1.93
C TYR A 317 -5.15 -15.32 0.53
N PRO A 318 -4.17 -15.37 -0.37
CA PRO A 318 -4.27 -16.12 -1.62
C PRO A 318 -4.63 -17.59 -1.42
N SER A 319 -3.98 -18.25 -0.48
CA SER A 319 -4.25 -19.66 -0.18
C SER A 319 -5.69 -19.86 0.30
N ILE A 320 -6.19 -19.00 1.20
CA ILE A 320 -7.58 -19.06 1.68
C ILE A 320 -8.55 -18.87 0.51
N ILE A 321 -8.37 -17.83 -0.32
CA ILE A 321 -9.25 -17.55 -1.45
C ILE A 321 -9.33 -18.74 -2.40
N LEU A 322 -8.19 -19.34 -2.72
CA LEU A 322 -8.12 -20.43 -3.71
C LEU A 322 -8.58 -21.77 -3.14
N GLN A 323 -8.15 -22.12 -1.91
CA GLN A 323 -8.51 -23.39 -1.29
C GLN A 323 -10.00 -23.47 -0.92
N GLN A 324 -10.59 -22.34 -0.51
CA GLN A 324 -12.02 -22.27 -0.21
C GLN A 324 -12.88 -21.99 -1.47
N GLY A 325 -12.25 -21.79 -2.63
CA GLY A 325 -12.97 -21.51 -3.89
C GLY A 325 -13.80 -20.22 -3.83
N LEU A 326 -13.34 -19.21 -3.11
CA LEU A 326 -14.09 -17.99 -2.86
C LEU A 326 -14.27 -17.17 -4.14
N ILE A 327 -15.52 -16.79 -4.43
CA ILE A 327 -15.89 -15.99 -5.61
C ILE A 327 -16.54 -14.70 -5.12
N PRO A 328 -15.96 -13.52 -5.38
CA PRO A 328 -16.57 -12.26 -4.99
C PRO A 328 -17.86 -12.02 -5.77
N GLU A 329 -18.97 -11.68 -5.07
CA GLU A 329 -20.29 -11.51 -5.66
C GLU A 329 -20.33 -10.53 -6.83
N ASN A 330 -19.64 -9.39 -6.68
CA ASN A 330 -19.72 -8.27 -7.62
C ASN A 330 -18.74 -8.36 -8.80
N ILE A 331 -17.70 -9.20 -8.71
CA ILE A 331 -16.71 -9.38 -9.79
C ILE A 331 -16.96 -10.70 -10.52
N GLY A 332 -17.32 -11.74 -9.78
CA GLY A 332 -17.64 -13.05 -10.31
C GLY A 332 -16.42 -13.96 -10.53
N LYS A 333 -16.63 -15.05 -11.25
CA LYS A 333 -15.63 -16.11 -11.48
C LYS A 333 -14.35 -15.63 -12.17
N GLY A 334 -14.43 -14.57 -12.97
CA GLY A 334 -13.25 -13.99 -13.64
C GLY A 334 -12.16 -13.59 -12.67
N PHE A 335 -12.51 -13.08 -11.47
CA PHE A 335 -11.55 -12.77 -10.42
C PHE A 335 -10.76 -14.01 -9.99
N THR A 336 -11.44 -15.08 -9.60
CA THR A 336 -10.77 -16.30 -9.08
C THR A 336 -9.94 -16.98 -10.17
N THR A 337 -10.42 -16.99 -11.42
CA THR A 337 -9.67 -17.52 -12.57
C THR A 337 -8.37 -16.75 -12.80
N VAL A 338 -8.43 -15.41 -12.82
CA VAL A 338 -7.25 -14.56 -12.99
C VAL A 338 -6.33 -14.68 -11.77
N TYR A 339 -6.89 -14.74 -10.57
CA TYR A 339 -6.11 -14.89 -9.34
C TYR A 339 -5.29 -16.19 -9.35
N GLN A 340 -5.89 -17.31 -9.66
CA GLN A 340 -5.22 -18.60 -9.81
C GLN A 340 -4.12 -18.55 -10.88
N SER A 341 -4.40 -17.93 -12.03
CA SER A 341 -3.41 -17.75 -13.10
C SER A 341 -2.18 -16.95 -12.61
N ILE A 342 -2.41 -15.85 -11.88
CA ILE A 342 -1.33 -15.00 -11.32
C ILE A 342 -0.49 -15.79 -10.32
N VAL A 343 -1.12 -16.54 -9.42
CA VAL A 343 -0.42 -17.38 -8.43
C VAL A 343 0.43 -18.44 -9.11
N ASN A 344 -0.12 -19.16 -10.09
CA ASN A 344 0.60 -20.19 -10.84
C ASN A 344 1.81 -19.60 -11.58
N ARG A 345 1.63 -18.48 -12.28
CA ARG A 345 2.72 -17.78 -12.98
C ARG A 345 3.83 -17.33 -12.03
N ARG A 346 3.46 -16.87 -10.82
CA ARG A 346 4.44 -16.50 -9.78
C ARG A 346 5.24 -17.70 -9.31
N LEU A 347 4.60 -18.82 -9.05
CA LEU A 347 5.27 -20.06 -8.63
C LEU A 347 6.24 -20.56 -9.72
N GLU A 348 5.83 -20.52 -10.98
CA GLU A 348 6.68 -20.86 -12.12
C GLU A 348 7.88 -19.92 -12.24
N ALA A 349 7.67 -18.60 -12.12
CA ALA A 349 8.73 -17.61 -12.12
C ALA A 349 9.73 -17.82 -10.99
N LYS A 350 9.26 -18.18 -9.77
CA LYS A 350 10.15 -18.55 -8.65
C LYS A 350 11.00 -19.79 -9.00
N ARG A 351 10.40 -20.83 -9.59
CA ARG A 351 11.10 -22.08 -9.95
C ARG A 351 12.12 -21.89 -11.08
N SER A 352 11.81 -21.03 -12.05
CA SER A 352 12.71 -20.70 -13.16
C SER A 352 13.78 -19.65 -12.82
N GLY A 353 13.73 -19.05 -11.63
CA GLY A 353 14.64 -17.97 -11.23
C GLY A 353 14.33 -16.60 -11.87
N ASP A 354 13.17 -16.44 -12.53
CA ASP A 354 12.71 -15.14 -13.03
C ASP A 354 12.23 -14.24 -11.90
N LYS A 355 13.22 -13.59 -11.27
CA LYS A 355 12.98 -12.72 -10.12
C LYS A 355 12.07 -11.53 -10.46
N VAL A 356 12.21 -10.94 -11.67
CA VAL A 356 11.42 -9.77 -12.07
C VAL A 356 9.94 -10.12 -12.14
N THR A 357 9.60 -11.21 -12.80
CA THR A 357 8.21 -11.69 -12.89
C THR A 357 7.68 -12.12 -11.52
N ALA A 358 8.48 -12.84 -10.72
CA ALA A 358 8.07 -13.27 -9.38
C ALA A 358 7.77 -12.10 -8.44
N ASP A 359 8.62 -11.05 -8.44
CA ASP A 359 8.43 -9.83 -7.63
C ASP A 359 7.24 -9.00 -8.13
N SER A 360 7.07 -8.88 -9.46
CA SER A 360 5.92 -8.20 -10.07
C SER A 360 4.59 -8.84 -9.64
N LEU A 361 4.50 -10.16 -9.76
CA LEU A 361 3.29 -10.91 -9.41
C LEU A 361 3.04 -10.95 -7.89
N LYS A 362 4.09 -10.89 -7.06
CA LYS A 362 3.96 -10.71 -5.60
C LYS A 362 3.24 -9.40 -5.27
N ILE A 363 3.61 -8.30 -5.93
CA ILE A 363 2.93 -7.00 -5.76
C ILE A 363 1.45 -7.12 -6.15
N VAL A 364 1.15 -7.76 -7.27
CA VAL A 364 -0.24 -7.92 -7.75
C VAL A 364 -1.07 -8.73 -6.75
N ILE A 365 -0.54 -9.83 -6.25
CA ILE A 365 -1.25 -10.71 -5.30
C ILE A 365 -1.50 -9.97 -3.98
N ASN A 366 -0.48 -9.42 -3.36
CA ASN A 366 -0.61 -8.76 -2.05
C ASN A 366 -1.44 -7.47 -2.14
N GLY A 367 -1.23 -6.69 -3.19
CA GLY A 367 -1.94 -5.42 -3.38
C GLY A 367 -3.43 -5.60 -3.69
N SER A 368 -3.83 -6.73 -4.30
CA SER A 368 -5.24 -7.00 -4.61
C SER A 368 -6.10 -7.11 -3.35
N PHE A 369 -5.59 -7.76 -2.31
CA PHE A 369 -6.29 -7.92 -1.04
C PHE A 369 -6.61 -6.57 -0.40
N GLY A 370 -5.66 -5.63 -0.37
CA GLY A 370 -5.87 -4.27 0.14
C GLY A 370 -6.93 -3.45 -0.60
N LYS A 371 -7.38 -3.92 -1.77
CA LYS A 371 -8.43 -3.26 -2.57
C LYS A 371 -9.84 -3.81 -2.35
N LEU A 372 -9.98 -4.98 -1.73
CA LEU A 372 -11.27 -5.61 -1.47
C LEU A 372 -12.16 -4.78 -0.53
N GLY A 373 -11.56 -4.06 0.42
CA GLY A 373 -12.25 -3.19 1.38
C GLY A 373 -12.48 -1.74 0.92
N SER A 374 -12.04 -1.35 -0.28
CA SER A 374 -12.14 0.03 -0.76
C SER A 374 -13.30 0.22 -1.73
N LYS A 375 -14.34 0.97 -1.34
CA LYS A 375 -15.52 1.24 -2.20
C LYS A 375 -15.20 1.94 -3.53
N TYR A 376 -14.03 2.55 -3.65
CA TYR A 376 -13.57 3.21 -4.86
C TYR A 376 -12.84 2.25 -5.80
N SER A 377 -12.57 1.03 -5.36
CA SER A 377 -11.89 0.01 -6.15
C SER A 377 -12.86 -0.77 -7.02
N ALA A 378 -12.39 -1.13 -8.21
CA ALA A 378 -13.08 -2.10 -9.05
C ALA A 378 -13.03 -3.53 -8.48
N LEU A 379 -12.16 -3.78 -7.50
CA LEU A 379 -12.04 -5.05 -6.78
C LEU A 379 -12.81 -5.05 -5.44
N TYR A 380 -13.65 -4.06 -5.18
CA TYR A 380 -14.43 -3.98 -3.95
C TYR A 380 -15.30 -5.22 -3.74
N ALA A 381 -15.03 -5.98 -2.69
CA ALA A 381 -15.67 -7.26 -2.39
C ALA A 381 -15.68 -7.50 -0.86
N PRO A 382 -16.61 -6.85 -0.11
CA PRO A 382 -16.72 -7.01 1.35
C PRO A 382 -16.94 -8.46 1.79
N ASP A 383 -17.75 -9.21 1.02
CA ASP A 383 -17.98 -10.64 1.21
C ASP A 383 -16.68 -11.44 1.23
N LEU A 384 -15.87 -11.25 0.21
CA LEU A 384 -14.57 -11.92 0.08
C LEU A 384 -13.59 -11.50 1.20
N LEU A 385 -13.58 -10.21 1.55
CA LEU A 385 -12.72 -9.69 2.61
C LEU A 385 -13.07 -10.31 3.97
N ILE A 386 -14.35 -10.34 4.34
CA ILE A 386 -14.83 -10.95 5.58
C ILE A 386 -14.46 -12.44 5.62
N GLN A 387 -14.82 -13.16 4.56
CA GLN A 387 -14.58 -14.59 4.49
C GLN A 387 -13.09 -14.92 4.63
N THR A 388 -12.23 -14.19 3.94
CA THR A 388 -10.78 -14.42 3.94
C THR A 388 -10.14 -14.06 5.27
N THR A 389 -10.44 -12.87 5.83
CA THR A 389 -9.78 -12.41 7.06
C THR A 389 -10.22 -13.22 8.28
N ILE A 390 -11.50 -13.53 8.39
CA ILE A 390 -12.00 -14.30 9.55
C ILE A 390 -11.51 -15.74 9.48
N THR A 391 -11.58 -16.39 8.31
CA THR A 391 -11.00 -17.74 8.14
C THR A 391 -9.53 -17.78 8.51
N GLY A 392 -8.75 -16.80 8.09
CA GLY A 392 -7.33 -16.72 8.44
C GLY A 392 -7.12 -16.61 9.95
N GLN A 393 -7.81 -15.70 10.60
CA GLN A 393 -7.67 -15.52 12.05
C GLN A 393 -8.06 -16.77 12.83
N LEU A 394 -9.17 -17.40 12.48
CA LEU A 394 -9.62 -18.64 13.13
C LEU A 394 -8.65 -19.80 12.87
N SER A 395 -8.08 -19.90 11.66
CA SER A 395 -7.08 -20.94 11.35
C SER A 395 -5.81 -20.78 12.19
N LEU A 396 -5.33 -19.51 12.39
CA LEU A 396 -4.18 -19.27 13.28
C LEU A 396 -4.52 -19.56 14.75
N LEU A 397 -5.72 -19.16 15.23
CA LEU A 397 -6.17 -19.50 16.59
C LEU A 397 -6.21 -21.01 16.80
N MET A 398 -6.60 -21.79 15.79
CA MET A 398 -6.57 -23.25 15.85
C MET A 398 -5.14 -23.80 15.95
N LEU A 399 -4.17 -23.23 15.24
CA LEU A 399 -2.76 -23.60 15.37
C LEU A 399 -2.23 -23.26 16.76
N ILE A 400 -2.52 -22.06 17.24
CA ILE A 400 -2.12 -21.60 18.58
C ILE A 400 -2.67 -22.51 19.67
N GLU A 401 -3.97 -22.84 19.61
CA GLU A 401 -4.61 -23.76 20.57
C GLU A 401 -3.88 -25.11 20.62
N ARG A 402 -3.60 -25.70 19.45
CA ARG A 402 -2.95 -27.01 19.35
C ARG A 402 -1.52 -26.99 19.89
N LEU A 403 -0.76 -25.93 19.63
CA LEU A 403 0.61 -25.76 20.14
C LEU A 403 0.63 -25.60 21.66
N GLU A 404 -0.21 -24.70 22.19
CA GLU A 404 -0.30 -24.46 23.62
C GLU A 404 -0.78 -25.73 24.39
N ALA A 405 -1.68 -26.53 23.81
CA ALA A 405 -2.08 -27.82 24.37
C ALA A 405 -0.94 -28.84 24.49
N LYS A 406 0.15 -28.68 23.71
CA LYS A 406 1.38 -29.47 23.80
C LYS A 406 2.45 -28.85 24.70
N GLY A 407 2.14 -27.74 25.38
CA GLY A 407 3.09 -26.99 26.21
C GLY A 407 4.09 -26.16 25.39
N ILE A 408 3.79 -25.90 24.13
CA ILE A 408 4.57 -25.04 23.22
C ILE A 408 3.97 -23.65 23.29
N ARG A 409 4.71 -22.72 23.89
CA ARG A 409 4.25 -21.37 24.14
C ARG A 409 4.27 -20.53 22.87
N VAL A 410 3.15 -19.90 22.51
CA VAL A 410 3.07 -18.90 21.45
C VAL A 410 3.27 -17.50 22.05
N VAL A 411 4.31 -16.81 21.62
CA VAL A 411 4.75 -15.53 22.19
C VAL A 411 4.33 -14.33 21.37
N SER A 412 4.03 -14.51 20.09
CA SER A 412 3.50 -13.46 19.21
C SER A 412 2.64 -14.07 18.11
N ALA A 413 1.63 -13.32 17.66
CA ALA A 413 0.84 -13.64 16.47
C ALA A 413 0.51 -12.35 15.73
N ASN A 414 0.80 -12.31 14.43
CA ASN A 414 0.60 -11.13 13.60
C ASN A 414 0.12 -11.52 12.20
N THR A 415 -1.16 -11.31 11.95
CA THR A 415 -1.81 -11.41 10.64
C THR A 415 -1.70 -12.76 9.93
N ASP A 416 -0.52 -13.22 9.58
CA ASP A 416 -0.22 -14.41 8.76
C ASP A 416 0.80 -15.37 9.39
N GLY A 417 1.30 -15.05 10.59
CA GLY A 417 2.30 -15.85 11.26
C GLY A 417 2.20 -15.85 12.77
N ILE A 418 2.90 -16.79 13.39
CA ILE A 418 3.04 -16.93 14.84
C ILE A 418 4.49 -17.18 15.20
N VAL A 419 4.94 -16.63 16.34
CA VAL A 419 6.24 -16.94 16.92
C VAL A 419 6.05 -17.81 18.16
N SER A 420 6.70 -18.95 18.18
CA SER A 420 6.67 -19.91 19.30
C SER A 420 8.01 -19.95 20.01
N TYR A 421 7.97 -20.18 21.34
CA TYR A 421 9.13 -20.38 22.18
C TYR A 421 8.98 -21.65 23.01
N PHE A 422 9.90 -22.59 22.88
CA PHE A 422 9.75 -23.92 23.47
C PHE A 422 11.10 -24.64 23.65
N PRO A 423 11.22 -25.60 24.59
CA PRO A 423 12.38 -26.43 24.72
C PRO A 423 12.54 -27.37 23.51
N LYS A 424 13.79 -27.62 23.11
CA LYS A 424 14.13 -28.48 21.96
C LYS A 424 13.56 -29.89 22.08
N SER A 425 13.32 -30.37 23.29
CA SER A 425 12.65 -31.66 23.52
C SER A 425 11.23 -31.75 22.97
N LEU A 426 10.57 -30.59 22.73
CA LEU A 426 9.23 -30.49 22.13
C LEU A 426 9.25 -30.23 20.62
N GLU A 427 10.43 -30.15 19.97
CA GLU A 427 10.54 -29.83 18.54
C GLU A 427 9.75 -30.82 17.67
N ARG A 428 9.85 -32.12 17.96
CA ARG A 428 9.03 -33.10 17.25
C ARG A 428 7.53 -32.90 17.42
N ALA A 429 7.08 -32.59 18.63
CA ALA A 429 5.65 -32.29 18.86
C ALA A 429 5.19 -31.01 18.15
N TYR A 430 6.05 -29.99 18.06
CA TYR A 430 5.83 -28.80 17.28
C TYR A 430 5.62 -29.13 15.80
N ASP A 431 6.54 -29.92 15.22
CA ASP A 431 6.49 -30.31 13.81
C ASP A 431 5.23 -31.12 13.50
N GLU A 432 4.87 -32.09 14.38
CA GLU A 432 3.65 -32.90 14.25
C GLU A 432 2.39 -32.01 14.26
N VAL A 433 2.26 -31.03 15.18
CA VAL A 433 1.13 -30.10 15.23
C VAL A 433 1.06 -29.24 13.98
N CYS A 434 2.18 -28.68 13.54
CA CYS A 434 2.23 -27.85 12.32
C CYS A 434 1.85 -28.68 11.08
N TRP A 435 2.33 -29.91 10.98
CA TRP A 435 2.00 -30.80 9.88
C TRP A 435 0.51 -31.14 9.83
N ASP A 436 -0.07 -31.54 10.98
CA ASP A 436 -1.51 -31.84 11.07
C ASP A 436 -2.36 -30.63 10.72
N TRP A 437 -1.94 -29.43 11.15
CA TRP A 437 -2.62 -28.20 10.80
C TRP A 437 -2.55 -27.90 9.28
N MET A 438 -1.39 -28.08 8.66
CA MET A 438 -1.22 -27.95 7.19
C MET A 438 -2.10 -28.95 6.42
N LEU A 439 -2.24 -30.18 6.91
CA LEU A 439 -3.13 -31.17 6.31
C LEU A 439 -4.60 -30.79 6.43
N ASP A 440 -5.03 -30.32 7.60
CA ASP A 440 -6.43 -29.92 7.85
C ASP A 440 -6.84 -28.68 7.03
N THR A 441 -5.92 -27.73 6.86
CA THR A 441 -6.22 -26.43 6.22
C THR A 441 -5.83 -26.38 4.75
N SER A 442 -4.94 -27.27 4.29
CA SER A 442 -4.26 -27.19 3.00
C SER A 442 -3.45 -25.90 2.80
N TYR A 443 -3.06 -25.23 3.90
CA TYR A 443 -2.13 -24.10 3.86
C TYR A 443 -0.71 -24.59 4.13
N GLU A 444 0.29 -23.83 3.67
CA GLU A 444 1.72 -24.16 3.81
C GLU A 444 2.37 -23.22 4.83
N LEU A 445 3.17 -23.76 5.76
CA LEU A 445 3.97 -22.99 6.72
C LEU A 445 5.41 -22.87 6.24
N GLU A 446 5.96 -21.66 6.30
CA GLU A 446 7.39 -21.36 6.15
C GLU A 446 7.98 -21.08 7.54
N PHE A 447 9.13 -21.70 7.87
CA PHE A 447 9.72 -21.60 9.20
C PHE A 447 11.00 -20.77 9.19
N THR A 448 11.18 -19.95 10.22
CA THR A 448 12.41 -19.19 10.47
C THR A 448 12.77 -19.28 11.95
N ASP A 449 13.98 -19.75 12.28
CA ASP A 449 14.47 -19.75 13.64
C ASP A 449 15.13 -18.40 13.98
N TYR A 450 14.95 -17.95 15.22
CA TYR A 450 15.56 -16.72 15.73
C TYR A 450 16.50 -17.00 16.91
N SER A 451 17.61 -16.28 16.98
CA SER A 451 18.54 -16.27 18.10
C SER A 451 18.15 -15.29 19.20
N ALA A 452 17.30 -14.30 18.88
CA ALA A 452 16.70 -13.39 19.85
C ALA A 452 15.46 -12.71 19.28
N LEU A 453 14.52 -12.38 20.17
CA LEU A 453 13.33 -11.56 19.87
C LEU A 453 13.20 -10.42 20.87
N TYR A 454 13.22 -9.19 20.40
CA TYR A 454 12.98 -7.97 21.17
C TYR A 454 11.69 -7.32 20.70
N SER A 455 10.64 -7.39 21.51
CA SER A 455 9.32 -6.86 21.14
C SER A 455 8.92 -5.72 22.06
N ARG A 456 8.52 -4.58 21.47
CA ARG A 456 7.78 -3.51 22.14
C ARG A 456 6.29 -3.80 22.11
N ASP A 457 5.79 -4.20 20.97
CA ASP A 457 4.43 -4.62 20.66
C ASP A 457 4.45 -5.47 19.38
N VAL A 458 3.32 -6.07 19.00
CA VAL A 458 3.20 -6.97 17.84
C VAL A 458 3.65 -6.36 16.50
N ASN A 459 3.60 -5.02 16.36
CA ASN A 459 4.00 -4.32 15.14
C ASN A 459 5.39 -3.68 15.22
N SER A 460 6.04 -3.74 16.39
CA SER A 460 7.31 -3.04 16.67
C SER A 460 8.26 -3.98 17.41
N TYR A 461 8.96 -4.80 16.66
CA TYR A 461 9.91 -5.79 17.18
C TYR A 461 11.18 -5.88 16.33
N ILE A 462 12.20 -6.46 16.91
CA ILE A 462 13.45 -6.87 16.25
C ILE A 462 13.62 -8.37 16.50
N ALA A 463 13.67 -9.16 15.44
CA ALA A 463 14.01 -10.57 15.47
C ALA A 463 15.41 -10.74 14.87
N VAL A 464 16.29 -11.41 15.59
CA VAL A 464 17.67 -11.66 15.16
C VAL A 464 17.77 -13.08 14.67
N LYS A 465 18.22 -13.29 13.44
CA LYS A 465 18.44 -14.62 12.90
C LYS A 465 19.74 -15.24 13.42
N PRO A 466 19.94 -16.56 13.32
CA PRO A 466 21.17 -17.23 13.77
C PRO A 466 22.45 -16.71 13.11
N ASP A 467 22.36 -16.14 11.91
CA ASP A 467 23.48 -15.50 11.20
C ASP A 467 23.75 -14.03 11.65
N GLY A 468 22.97 -13.51 12.59
CA GLY A 468 23.07 -12.17 13.13
C GLY A 468 22.34 -11.09 12.32
N SER A 469 21.62 -11.47 11.24
CA SER A 469 20.82 -10.54 10.43
C SER A 469 19.44 -10.23 11.05
#